data_7729922db57c60b8d54fe0d7c7ee9de4
#
_entry.id   7729922db57c60b8d54fe0d7c7ee9de4
#
_cell.length_a   1.000
_cell.length_b   1.000
_cell.length_c   1.000
_cell.angle_alpha   90.00
_cell.angle_beta   90.00
_cell.angle_gamma   90.00
#
_symmetry.space_group_name_H-M   'P 1'
#
loop_
_entity.id
_entity.type
_entity.pdbx_description
1 polymer ?
#
loop_
_entity_poly.entity_id
_entity_poly.type
_entity_poly.pdbx_seq_one_letter_code
_entity_poly.pdbx_strand_id
1 'polypeptide(L)'
;IELPKNAPENMEKWVTGNLAIDVVFDLTLEEELIKAELISGPLTLIILLLVFGSLIAAGLPVLTGVYTVLAAVGIVTGLTYIFDDITVYANNIVSLLGIGLSVDYSLFIVNRFREELARGRDHRTAIAMTSATAGRAIFFSGMTVMVGLMGMLFFENTGLPSLGWGGICATFVALTSSMVLLPAVLSLLGDRVNSFKVPFSMNDEVADDGFWSRIAERVMERPVSVLVPAVMVLLIA
;
A
#
# COMPACT_ATOMS: atom_id res chain seq x y z
N ILE A 1 -32.87 1.42 6.74
CA ILE A 1 -33.79 2.43 7.32
C ILE A 1 -35.20 1.93 6.99
N GLU A 2 -35.97 1.49 8.00
CA GLU A 2 -37.39 1.13 7.80
C GLU A 2 -38.18 2.41 7.54
N LEU A 3 -38.69 2.57 6.31
CA LEU A 3 -39.58 3.65 5.96
C LEU A 3 -40.93 3.48 6.64
N PRO A 4 -41.63 4.59 7.06
CA PRO A 4 -42.93 4.47 7.69
C PRO A 4 -43.93 3.71 6.80
N LYS A 5 -44.52 2.64 7.35
CA LYS A 5 -45.40 1.73 6.62
C LYS A 5 -46.71 2.34 6.13
N ASN A 6 -47.03 3.57 6.55
CA ASN A 6 -48.35 4.21 6.35
C ASN A 6 -48.40 5.24 5.22
N ALA A 7 -47.42 5.28 4.31
CA ALA A 7 -47.49 6.18 3.15
C ALA A 7 -48.32 5.53 2.01
N PRO A 8 -49.22 6.28 1.31
CA PRO A 8 -49.97 5.79 0.18
C PRO A 8 -49.06 5.20 -0.92
N GLU A 9 -49.53 4.16 -1.60
CA GLU A 9 -48.76 3.41 -2.60
C GLU A 9 -48.31 4.24 -3.81
N ASN A 10 -48.86 5.42 -4.03
CA ASN A 10 -48.58 6.31 -5.16
C ASN A 10 -47.58 7.42 -4.81
N MET A 11 -46.94 7.40 -3.62
CA MET A 11 -45.92 8.38 -3.25
C MET A 11 -44.53 7.78 -3.30
N GLU A 12 -43.62 8.43 -4.00
CA GLU A 12 -42.18 8.15 -3.87
C GLU A 12 -41.70 8.63 -2.50
N LYS A 13 -41.09 7.71 -1.75
CA LYS A 13 -40.62 8.00 -0.39
C LYS A 13 -39.14 8.34 -0.44
N TRP A 14 -38.81 9.56 -0.06
CA TRP A 14 -37.43 10.01 0.02
C TRP A 14 -37.08 10.24 1.50
N VAL A 15 -36.01 9.59 1.97
CA VAL A 15 -35.45 9.88 3.28
C VAL A 15 -34.39 10.93 3.10
N THR A 16 -34.52 12.05 3.80
CA THR A 16 -33.58 13.16 3.76
C THR A 16 -33.07 13.48 5.17
N GLY A 17 -31.97 14.16 5.25
CA GLY A 17 -31.31 14.55 6.50
C GLY A 17 -29.91 13.95 6.61
N ASN A 18 -29.08 14.54 7.46
CA ASN A 18 -27.67 14.19 7.58
C ASN A 18 -27.50 12.67 7.89
N LEU A 19 -28.30 12.11 8.80
CA LEU A 19 -28.22 10.69 9.14
C LEU A 19 -28.50 9.75 7.96
N ALA A 20 -29.45 10.14 7.08
CA ALA A 20 -29.77 9.32 5.89
C ALA A 20 -28.67 9.43 4.85
N ILE A 21 -28.07 10.62 4.68
CA ILE A 21 -26.94 10.83 3.80
C ILE A 21 -25.74 10.04 4.28
N ASP A 22 -25.41 10.08 5.57
CA ASP A 22 -24.29 9.37 6.15
C ASP A 22 -24.42 7.84 5.95
N VAL A 23 -25.60 7.26 6.23
CA VAL A 23 -25.84 5.82 6.04
C VAL A 23 -25.72 5.41 4.56
N VAL A 24 -26.31 6.17 3.64
CA VAL A 24 -26.21 5.86 2.20
C VAL A 24 -24.78 6.01 1.73
N PHE A 25 -24.06 7.03 2.19
CA PHE A 25 -22.66 7.27 1.86
C PHE A 25 -21.77 6.12 2.34
N ASP A 26 -21.93 5.69 3.60
CA ASP A 26 -21.15 4.58 4.17
C ASP A 26 -21.40 3.26 3.42
N LEU A 27 -22.64 2.91 3.14
CA LEU A 27 -22.97 1.70 2.38
C LEU A 27 -22.43 1.74 0.96
N THR A 28 -22.51 2.90 0.30
CA THR A 28 -21.99 3.08 -1.06
C THR A 28 -20.47 3.00 -1.08
N LEU A 29 -19.79 3.65 -0.12
CA LEU A 29 -18.33 3.58 0.00
C LEU A 29 -17.85 2.17 0.23
N GLU A 30 -18.47 1.41 1.13
CA GLU A 30 -18.09 0.02 1.41
C GLU A 30 -18.20 -0.84 0.14
N GLU A 31 -19.32 -0.73 -0.60
CA GLU A 31 -19.53 -1.48 -1.84
C GLU A 31 -18.50 -1.10 -2.93
N GLU A 32 -18.24 0.19 -3.12
CA GLU A 32 -17.27 0.66 -4.10
C GLU A 32 -15.81 0.31 -3.72
N LEU A 33 -15.47 0.33 -2.44
CA LEU A 33 -14.15 -0.13 -1.96
C LEU A 33 -13.94 -1.62 -2.22
N ILE A 34 -14.93 -2.47 -1.92
CA ILE A 34 -14.86 -3.90 -2.20
C ILE A 34 -14.67 -4.15 -3.70
N LYS A 35 -15.43 -3.45 -4.55
CA LYS A 35 -15.28 -3.55 -6.02
C LYS A 35 -13.88 -3.13 -6.47
N ALA A 36 -13.38 -2.01 -5.94
CA ALA A 36 -12.04 -1.53 -6.25
C ALA A 36 -10.96 -2.54 -5.82
N GLU A 37 -11.06 -3.14 -4.64
CA GLU A 37 -10.14 -4.16 -4.15
C GLU A 37 -10.20 -5.44 -4.99
N LEU A 38 -11.39 -5.89 -5.40
CA LEU A 38 -11.57 -7.07 -6.24
C LEU A 38 -10.96 -6.90 -7.64
N ILE A 39 -10.88 -5.68 -8.17
CA ILE A 39 -10.26 -5.38 -9.45
C ILE A 39 -8.76 -5.13 -9.29
N SER A 40 -8.38 -4.29 -8.33
CA SER A 40 -6.98 -3.88 -8.12
C SER A 40 -6.12 -5.01 -7.56
N GLY A 41 -6.66 -5.87 -6.71
CA GLY A 41 -5.92 -6.98 -6.10
C GLY A 41 -5.33 -7.96 -7.13
N PRO A 42 -6.15 -8.56 -8.00
CA PRO A 42 -5.65 -9.42 -9.09
C PRO A 42 -4.71 -8.69 -10.04
N LEU A 43 -5.01 -7.44 -10.39
CA LEU A 43 -4.16 -6.63 -11.26
C LEU A 43 -2.78 -6.39 -10.63
N THR A 44 -2.75 -6.04 -9.35
CA THR A 44 -1.52 -5.88 -8.57
C THR A 44 -0.71 -7.18 -8.54
N LEU A 45 -1.37 -8.32 -8.29
CA LEU A 45 -0.69 -9.62 -8.29
C LEU A 45 -0.09 -9.94 -9.66
N ILE A 46 -0.80 -9.68 -10.75
CA ILE A 46 -0.29 -9.88 -12.12
C ILE A 46 0.94 -9.00 -12.35
N ILE A 47 0.87 -7.71 -12.00
CA ILE A 47 2.01 -6.79 -12.15
C ILE A 47 3.20 -7.29 -11.31
N LEU A 48 2.98 -7.68 -10.06
CA LEU A 48 4.03 -8.20 -9.19
C LEU A 48 4.64 -9.51 -9.75
N LEU A 49 3.82 -10.39 -10.34
CA LEU A 49 4.30 -11.59 -11.00
C LEU A 49 5.18 -11.28 -12.21
N LEU A 50 4.80 -10.30 -13.02
CA LEU A 50 5.59 -9.84 -14.16
C LEU A 50 6.92 -9.21 -13.71
N VAL A 51 6.89 -8.41 -12.66
CA VAL A 51 8.08 -7.73 -12.11
C VAL A 51 9.03 -8.71 -11.44
N PHE A 52 8.51 -9.57 -10.56
CA PHE A 52 9.35 -10.50 -9.81
C PHE A 52 9.70 -11.78 -10.55
N GLY A 53 8.87 -12.21 -11.49
CA GLY A 53 9.06 -13.48 -12.20
C GLY A 53 9.02 -14.73 -11.32
N SER A 54 8.55 -14.61 -10.08
CA SER A 54 8.41 -15.69 -9.11
C SER A 54 7.12 -15.52 -8.32
N LEU A 55 6.33 -16.59 -8.23
CA LEU A 55 5.07 -16.58 -7.50
C LEU A 55 5.27 -16.32 -6.00
N ILE A 56 6.33 -16.87 -5.41
CA ILE A 56 6.64 -16.65 -4.00
C ILE A 56 7.01 -15.17 -3.76
N ALA A 57 7.92 -14.62 -4.56
CA ALA A 57 8.33 -13.23 -4.42
C ALA A 57 7.17 -12.25 -4.62
N ALA A 58 6.27 -12.52 -5.58
CA ALA A 58 5.09 -11.70 -5.84
C ALA A 58 4.00 -11.85 -4.76
N GLY A 59 3.89 -13.04 -4.15
CA GLY A 59 2.93 -13.31 -3.09
C GLY A 59 3.28 -12.63 -1.76
N LEU A 60 4.56 -12.42 -1.46
CA LEU A 60 4.99 -11.82 -0.20
C LEU A 60 4.41 -10.40 0.03
N PRO A 61 4.47 -9.45 -0.93
CA PRO A 61 3.85 -8.14 -0.78
C PRO A 61 2.34 -8.22 -0.54
N VAL A 62 1.65 -9.13 -1.21
CA VAL A 62 0.19 -9.31 -1.02
C VAL A 62 -0.12 -9.82 0.38
N LEU A 63 0.62 -10.82 0.85
CA LEU A 63 0.46 -11.37 2.20
C LEU A 63 0.74 -10.32 3.29
N THR A 64 1.79 -9.52 3.12
CA THR A 64 2.08 -8.42 4.06
C THR A 64 1.03 -7.34 4.00
N GLY A 65 0.42 -7.06 2.84
CA GLY A 65 -0.70 -6.14 2.68
C GLY A 65 -1.92 -6.60 3.47
N VAL A 66 -2.35 -7.84 3.27
CA VAL A 66 -3.47 -8.43 4.02
C VAL A 66 -3.21 -8.42 5.53
N TYR A 67 -2.01 -8.83 5.96
CA TYR A 67 -1.63 -8.75 7.37
C TYR A 67 -1.71 -7.32 7.90
N THR A 68 -1.23 -6.35 7.14
CA THR A 68 -1.23 -4.94 7.55
C THR A 68 -2.64 -4.43 7.76
N VAL A 69 -3.57 -4.71 6.85
CA VAL A 69 -4.97 -4.29 7.00
C VAL A 69 -5.60 -4.93 8.24
N LEU A 70 -5.50 -6.25 8.38
CA LEU A 70 -6.08 -6.96 9.52
C LEU A 70 -5.54 -6.46 10.86
N ALA A 71 -4.22 -6.27 10.97
CA ALA A 71 -3.60 -5.79 12.19
C ALA A 71 -3.93 -4.32 12.47
N ALA A 72 -3.93 -3.44 11.45
CA ALA A 72 -4.25 -2.04 11.62
C ALA A 72 -5.72 -1.81 11.97
N VAL A 73 -6.67 -2.54 11.35
CA VAL A 73 -8.09 -2.54 11.74
C VAL A 73 -8.24 -2.97 13.19
N GLY A 74 -7.53 -4.02 13.62
CA GLY A 74 -7.54 -4.46 15.02
C GLY A 74 -7.05 -3.38 16.00
N ILE A 75 -5.98 -2.66 15.63
CA ILE A 75 -5.45 -1.54 16.45
C ILE A 75 -6.45 -0.38 16.47
N VAL A 76 -6.98 0.03 15.31
CA VAL A 76 -7.97 1.12 15.21
C VAL A 76 -9.21 0.79 16.03
N THR A 77 -9.74 -0.44 15.92
CA THR A 77 -10.87 -0.90 16.75
C THR A 77 -10.53 -0.85 18.24
N GLY A 78 -9.29 -1.21 18.63
CA GLY A 78 -8.83 -1.04 20.01
C GLY A 78 -8.80 0.41 20.47
N LEU A 79 -8.43 1.34 19.59
CA LEU A 79 -8.38 2.76 19.90
C LEU A 79 -9.76 3.41 20.05
N THR A 80 -10.82 2.88 19.42
CA THR A 80 -12.20 3.39 19.60
C THR A 80 -12.72 3.27 21.05
N TYR A 81 -12.12 2.39 21.88
CA TYR A 81 -12.44 2.32 23.31
C TYR A 81 -11.83 3.45 24.14
N ILE A 82 -10.88 4.21 23.55
CA ILE A 82 -10.13 5.27 24.24
C ILE A 82 -10.46 6.66 23.66
N PHE A 83 -10.73 6.72 22.36
CA PHE A 83 -11.00 7.94 21.60
C PHE A 83 -12.35 7.86 20.91
N ASP A 84 -13.27 8.73 21.31
CA ASP A 84 -14.65 8.77 20.76
C ASP A 84 -14.72 9.35 19.34
N ASP A 85 -13.66 10.03 18.87
CA ASP A 85 -13.63 10.71 17.58
C ASP A 85 -13.29 9.77 16.40
N ILE A 86 -13.04 8.48 16.64
CA ILE A 86 -12.69 7.52 15.60
C ILE A 86 -13.96 6.93 14.99
N THR A 87 -14.18 7.22 13.72
CA THR A 87 -15.35 6.80 12.93
C THR A 87 -14.98 5.71 11.92
N VAL A 88 -15.96 5.20 11.20
CA VAL A 88 -15.77 4.20 10.12
C VAL A 88 -14.79 4.63 9.03
N TYR A 89 -14.60 5.93 8.83
CA TYR A 89 -13.64 6.48 7.87
C TYR A 89 -12.20 6.05 8.16
N ALA A 90 -11.85 5.76 9.42
CA ALA A 90 -10.54 5.21 9.77
C ALA A 90 -10.27 3.86 9.09
N ASN A 91 -11.27 2.99 9.00
CA ASN A 91 -11.12 1.68 8.36
C ASN A 91 -10.92 1.82 6.85
N ASN A 92 -11.59 2.78 6.21
CA ASN A 92 -11.44 3.02 4.78
C ASN A 92 -9.99 3.43 4.43
N ILE A 93 -9.42 4.35 5.21
CA ILE A 93 -8.03 4.78 5.01
C ILE A 93 -7.03 3.67 5.37
N VAL A 94 -7.35 2.82 6.36
CA VAL A 94 -6.53 1.65 6.71
C VAL A 94 -6.43 0.69 5.53
N SER A 95 -7.54 0.34 4.88
CA SER A 95 -7.52 -0.53 3.70
C SER A 95 -6.70 0.09 2.57
N LEU A 96 -6.99 1.33 2.22
CA LEU A 96 -6.35 2.01 1.09
C LEU A 96 -4.84 2.20 1.30
N LEU A 97 -4.44 2.84 2.39
CA LEU A 97 -3.02 3.10 2.69
C LEU A 97 -2.29 1.84 3.16
N GLY A 98 -2.98 0.98 3.93
CA GLY A 98 -2.37 -0.23 4.48
C GLY A 98 -1.90 -1.19 3.40
N ILE A 99 -2.73 -1.47 2.40
CA ILE A 99 -2.35 -2.30 1.25
C ILE A 99 -1.26 -1.60 0.43
N GLY A 100 -1.48 -0.35 0.04
CA GLY A 100 -0.56 0.39 -0.82
C GLY A 100 0.86 0.48 -0.22
N LEU A 101 0.97 1.02 0.99
CA LEU A 101 2.28 1.18 1.66
C LEU A 101 2.95 -0.18 1.95
N SER A 102 2.17 -1.19 2.34
CA SER A 102 2.72 -2.50 2.64
C SER A 102 3.28 -3.18 1.40
N VAL A 103 2.57 -3.10 0.27
CA VAL A 103 3.04 -3.63 -1.03
C VAL A 103 4.31 -2.91 -1.46
N ASP A 104 4.33 -1.58 -1.41
CA ASP A 104 5.49 -0.77 -1.82
C ASP A 104 6.73 -1.07 -0.95
N TYR A 105 6.57 -1.08 0.37
CA TYR A 105 7.68 -1.38 1.29
C TYR A 105 8.20 -2.80 1.12
N SER A 106 7.28 -3.76 0.96
CA SER A 106 7.64 -5.16 0.75
C SER A 106 8.37 -5.37 -0.57
N LEU A 107 7.94 -4.68 -1.63
CA LEU A 107 8.59 -4.70 -2.95
C LEU A 107 10.06 -4.28 -2.84
N PHE A 108 10.35 -3.19 -2.11
CA PHE A 108 11.72 -2.73 -1.89
C PHE A 108 12.57 -3.76 -1.12
N ILE A 109 12.02 -4.35 -0.05
CA ILE A 109 12.73 -5.36 0.77
C ILE A 109 12.99 -6.62 -0.04
N VAL A 110 11.97 -7.16 -0.72
CA VAL A 110 12.10 -8.40 -1.51
C VAL A 110 13.09 -8.23 -2.65
N ASN A 111 13.00 -7.12 -3.41
CA ASN A 111 13.94 -6.82 -4.48
C ASN A 111 15.37 -6.73 -3.96
N ARG A 112 15.59 -5.95 -2.90
CA ARG A 112 16.92 -5.77 -2.33
C ARG A 112 17.50 -7.08 -1.81
N PHE A 113 16.70 -7.90 -1.16
CA PHE A 113 17.13 -9.22 -0.69
C PHE A 113 17.56 -10.12 -1.87
N ARG A 114 16.77 -10.15 -2.94
CA ARG A 114 17.09 -10.94 -4.15
C ARG A 114 18.37 -10.44 -4.84
N GLU A 115 18.60 -9.13 -4.91
CA GLU A 115 19.85 -8.57 -5.41
C GLU A 115 21.06 -9.02 -4.60
N GLU A 116 20.94 -9.03 -3.26
CA GLU A 116 22.02 -9.46 -2.38
C GLU A 116 22.30 -10.96 -2.53
N LEU A 117 21.27 -11.80 -2.71
CA LEU A 117 21.44 -13.21 -3.04
C LEU A 117 22.11 -13.41 -4.41
N ALA A 118 21.71 -12.65 -5.43
CA ALA A 118 22.31 -12.73 -6.77
C ALA A 118 23.79 -12.34 -6.78
N ARG A 119 24.23 -11.48 -5.82
CA ARG A 119 25.64 -11.17 -5.59
C ARG A 119 26.43 -12.27 -4.89
N GLY A 120 25.81 -13.42 -4.64
CA GLY A 120 26.44 -14.57 -3.98
C GLY A 120 26.59 -14.47 -2.47
N ARG A 121 25.85 -13.56 -1.81
CA ARG A 121 25.87 -13.44 -0.34
C ARG A 121 25.03 -14.54 0.29
N ASP A 122 25.45 -15.00 1.46
CA ASP A 122 24.65 -15.92 2.28
C ASP A 122 23.38 -15.22 2.81
N HIS A 123 22.36 -15.99 3.16
CA HIS A 123 21.04 -15.48 3.56
C HIS A 123 21.09 -14.48 4.73
N ARG A 124 21.95 -14.73 5.73
CA ARG A 124 22.10 -13.83 6.89
C ARG A 124 22.66 -12.47 6.48
N THR A 125 23.74 -12.48 5.69
CA THR A 125 24.36 -11.26 5.18
C THR A 125 23.42 -10.52 4.23
N ALA A 126 22.69 -11.24 3.35
CA ALA A 126 21.71 -10.65 2.45
C ALA A 126 20.59 -9.91 3.23
N ILE A 127 20.03 -10.52 4.29
CA ILE A 127 19.03 -9.86 5.14
C ILE A 127 19.61 -8.65 5.87
N ALA A 128 20.81 -8.79 6.46
CA ALA A 128 21.44 -7.70 7.18
C ALA A 128 21.68 -6.48 6.26
N MET A 129 22.17 -6.70 5.05
CA MET A 129 22.39 -5.63 4.06
C MET A 129 21.09 -5.02 3.56
N THR A 130 20.06 -5.86 3.35
CA THR A 130 18.72 -5.39 2.97
C THR A 130 18.13 -4.49 4.05
N SER A 131 18.17 -4.91 5.31
CA SER A 131 17.68 -4.13 6.44
C SER A 131 18.46 -2.83 6.63
N ALA A 132 19.78 -2.87 6.48
CA ALA A 132 20.63 -1.69 6.61
C ALA A 132 20.46 -0.66 5.49
N THR A 133 20.03 -1.08 4.30
CA THR A 133 19.84 -0.20 3.13
C THR A 133 18.38 0.11 2.88
N ALA A 134 17.62 -0.82 2.31
CA ALA A 134 16.20 -0.64 2.01
C ALA A 134 15.37 -0.41 3.28
N GLY A 135 15.62 -1.16 4.36
CA GLY A 135 14.92 -0.99 5.63
C GLY A 135 15.08 0.43 6.20
N ARG A 136 16.28 0.98 6.15
CA ARG A 136 16.53 2.36 6.60
C ARG A 136 15.75 3.39 5.77
N ALA A 137 15.71 3.25 4.45
CA ALA A 137 14.96 4.15 3.58
C ALA A 137 13.46 4.09 3.87
N ILE A 138 12.91 2.88 4.02
CA ILE A 138 11.51 2.64 4.36
C ILE A 138 11.16 3.24 5.72
N PHE A 139 12.03 3.08 6.72
CA PHE A 139 11.82 3.64 8.06
C PHE A 139 11.64 5.16 8.02
N PHE A 140 12.57 5.88 7.39
CA PHE A 140 12.47 7.34 7.29
C PHE A 140 11.27 7.79 6.45
N SER A 141 10.97 7.08 5.35
CA SER A 141 9.78 7.34 4.54
C SER A 141 8.50 7.20 5.35
N GLY A 142 8.30 6.08 6.03
CA GLY A 142 7.11 5.83 6.83
C GLY A 142 6.97 6.77 8.03
N MET A 143 8.09 7.12 8.69
CA MET A 143 8.08 8.15 9.74
C MET A 143 7.62 9.50 9.20
N THR A 144 8.06 9.89 8.02
CA THR A 144 7.62 11.14 7.38
C THR A 144 6.12 11.11 7.07
N VAL A 145 5.61 9.98 6.55
CA VAL A 145 4.16 9.80 6.31
C VAL A 145 3.38 9.91 7.62
N MET A 146 3.81 9.23 8.69
CA MET A 146 3.14 9.32 9.99
C MET A 146 3.12 10.74 10.55
N VAL A 147 4.23 11.47 10.46
CA VAL A 147 4.30 12.87 10.90
C VAL A 147 3.34 13.75 10.08
N GLY A 148 3.27 13.53 8.76
CA GLY A 148 2.31 14.23 7.91
C GLY A 148 0.85 13.96 8.30
N LEU A 149 0.53 12.68 8.58
CA LEU A 149 -0.82 12.28 9.00
C LEU A 149 -1.19 12.78 10.40
N MET A 150 -0.21 12.94 11.31
CA MET A 150 -0.45 13.57 12.61
C MET A 150 -1.01 14.99 12.47
N GLY A 151 -0.70 15.70 11.39
CA GLY A 151 -1.29 17.01 11.11
C GLY A 151 -2.81 16.98 11.01
N MET A 152 -3.41 15.85 10.59
CA MET A 152 -4.87 15.70 10.51
C MET A 152 -5.55 15.63 11.88
N LEU A 153 -4.83 15.26 12.93
CA LEU A 153 -5.38 15.16 14.29
C LEU A 153 -5.71 16.53 14.92
N PHE A 154 -5.22 17.63 14.36
CA PHE A 154 -5.47 18.98 14.86
C PHE A 154 -6.75 19.63 14.31
N PHE A 155 -7.49 18.95 13.45
CA PHE A 155 -8.73 19.46 12.87
C PHE A 155 -9.93 18.99 13.71
N GLU A 156 -10.39 19.84 14.62
CA GLU A 156 -11.55 19.57 15.47
C GLU A 156 -12.86 19.58 14.67
N ASN A 157 -13.85 18.80 15.13
CA ASN A 157 -15.20 18.73 14.56
C ASN A 157 -15.30 18.32 13.07
N THR A 158 -14.34 17.54 12.59
CA THR A 158 -14.33 17.01 11.22
C THR A 158 -14.06 15.51 11.25
N GLY A 159 -14.23 14.81 10.10
CA GLY A 159 -13.80 13.41 9.96
C GLY A 159 -12.27 13.23 9.80
N LEU A 160 -11.49 14.32 9.70
CA LEU A 160 -10.05 14.29 9.46
C LEU A 160 -9.24 13.60 10.56
N PRO A 161 -9.49 13.80 11.87
CA PRO A 161 -8.79 13.06 12.93
C PRO A 161 -8.95 11.55 12.79
N SER A 162 -10.14 11.08 12.43
CA SER A 162 -10.40 9.66 12.20
C SER A 162 -9.54 9.08 11.06
N LEU A 163 -9.42 9.81 9.93
CA LEU A 163 -8.52 9.47 8.84
C LEU A 163 -7.05 9.51 9.30
N GLY A 164 -6.69 10.49 10.12
CA GLY A 164 -5.34 10.61 10.71
C GLY A 164 -4.98 9.38 11.54
N TRP A 165 -5.83 8.95 12.45
CA TRP A 165 -5.63 7.74 13.27
C TRP A 165 -5.54 6.49 12.41
N GLY A 166 -6.46 6.29 11.45
CA GLY A 166 -6.43 5.16 10.54
C GLY A 166 -5.12 5.10 9.74
N GLY A 167 -4.71 6.21 9.15
CA GLY A 167 -3.50 6.30 8.36
C GLY A 167 -2.20 6.10 9.17
N ILE A 168 -2.13 6.64 10.40
CA ILE A 168 -0.98 6.42 11.31
C ILE A 168 -0.89 4.94 11.68
N CYS A 169 -2.00 4.29 12.07
CA CYS A 169 -2.03 2.87 12.40
C CYS A 169 -1.62 2.01 11.19
N ALA A 170 -2.18 2.28 10.01
CA ALA A 170 -1.83 1.57 8.78
C ALA A 170 -0.34 1.69 8.46
N THR A 171 0.20 2.92 8.51
CA THR A 171 1.62 3.17 8.24
C THR A 171 2.53 2.50 9.26
N PHE A 172 2.19 2.56 10.54
CA PHE A 172 2.94 1.92 11.61
C PHE A 172 3.00 0.40 11.44
N VAL A 173 1.86 -0.24 11.14
CA VAL A 173 1.80 -1.69 10.90
C VAL A 173 2.53 -2.05 9.61
N ALA A 174 2.37 -1.28 8.52
CA ALA A 174 3.11 -1.48 7.28
C ALA A 174 4.62 -1.43 7.47
N LEU A 175 5.12 -0.44 8.25
CA LEU A 175 6.52 -0.35 8.62
C LEU A 175 6.98 -1.58 9.41
N THR A 176 6.25 -1.93 10.46
CA THR A 176 6.62 -3.04 11.34
C THR A 176 6.59 -4.37 10.58
N SER A 177 5.59 -4.60 9.74
CA SER A 177 5.50 -5.81 8.90
C SER A 177 6.65 -5.90 7.91
N SER A 178 7.00 -4.80 7.26
CA SER A 178 8.09 -4.78 6.26
C SER A 178 9.48 -4.87 6.90
N MET A 179 9.68 -4.34 8.10
CA MET A 179 11.00 -4.32 8.75
C MET A 179 11.25 -5.52 9.67
N VAL A 180 10.21 -6.18 10.17
CA VAL A 180 10.32 -7.29 11.13
C VAL A 180 9.76 -8.59 10.55
N LEU A 181 8.48 -8.58 10.17
CA LEU A 181 7.81 -9.80 9.69
C LEU A 181 8.41 -10.27 8.38
N LEU A 182 8.57 -9.40 7.40
CA LEU A 182 9.04 -9.77 6.08
C LEU A 182 10.49 -10.29 6.06
N PRO A 183 11.48 -9.66 6.72
CA PRO A 183 12.82 -10.23 6.85
C PRO A 183 12.84 -11.57 7.58
N ALA A 184 11.98 -11.78 8.58
CA ALA A 184 11.84 -13.08 9.25
C ALA A 184 11.33 -14.16 8.27
N VAL A 185 10.31 -13.85 7.47
CA VAL A 185 9.79 -14.76 6.43
C VAL A 185 10.85 -15.04 5.37
N LEU A 186 11.57 -14.00 4.89
CA LEU A 186 12.67 -14.16 3.93
C LEU A 186 13.82 -15.03 4.47
N SER A 187 14.10 -14.93 5.77
CA SER A 187 15.09 -15.79 6.46
C SER A 187 14.69 -17.27 6.40
N LEU A 188 13.41 -17.58 6.50
CA LEU A 188 12.89 -18.95 6.43
C LEU A 188 12.84 -19.48 4.99
N LEU A 189 12.54 -18.61 4.03
CA LEU A 189 12.44 -18.97 2.63
C LEU A 189 13.81 -19.12 1.95
N GLY A 190 14.77 -18.27 2.27
CA GLY A 190 16.09 -18.27 1.64
C GLY A 190 15.99 -18.24 0.10
N ASP A 191 16.66 -19.18 -0.57
CA ASP A 191 16.66 -19.29 -2.04
C ASP A 191 15.28 -19.64 -2.63
N ARG A 192 14.37 -20.17 -1.80
CA ARG A 192 13.01 -20.53 -2.24
C ARG A 192 12.19 -19.29 -2.66
N VAL A 193 12.63 -18.10 -2.29
CA VAL A 193 12.00 -16.85 -2.75
C VAL A 193 11.96 -16.75 -4.28
N ASN A 194 12.91 -17.37 -4.97
CA ASN A 194 13.00 -17.44 -6.43
C ASN A 194 12.32 -18.69 -7.05
N SER A 195 11.58 -19.48 -6.26
CA SER A 195 10.91 -20.68 -6.76
C SER A 195 9.60 -20.33 -7.49
N PHE A 196 9.13 -21.29 -8.31
CA PHE A 196 7.96 -21.09 -9.18
C PHE A 196 8.14 -19.93 -10.16
N LYS A 197 9.23 -19.97 -10.93
CA LYS A 197 9.50 -18.98 -11.97
C LYS A 197 8.39 -18.95 -13.02
N VAL A 198 7.94 -17.75 -13.35
CA VAL A 198 6.97 -17.49 -14.42
C VAL A 198 7.73 -17.22 -15.71
N PRO A 199 7.46 -17.95 -16.82
CA PRO A 199 8.24 -17.84 -18.05
C PRO A 199 8.11 -16.48 -18.79
N PHE A 200 7.23 -15.60 -18.34
CA PHE A 200 6.97 -14.27 -18.91
C PHE A 200 7.50 -13.13 -18.04
N SER A 201 8.51 -13.36 -17.21
CA SER A 201 9.01 -12.32 -16.32
C SER A 201 9.88 -11.31 -17.07
N MET A 202 9.68 -10.02 -16.78
CA MET A 202 10.55 -8.93 -17.23
C MET A 202 11.90 -8.90 -16.49
N ASN A 203 12.14 -9.87 -15.63
CA ASN A 203 13.32 -10.00 -14.77
C ASN A 203 14.38 -10.91 -15.41
N ASP A 204 14.52 -10.86 -16.72
CA ASP A 204 15.73 -11.40 -17.34
C ASP A 204 16.91 -10.58 -16.80
N GLU A 205 17.84 -11.31 -16.19
CA GLU A 205 19.08 -10.88 -15.55
C GLU A 205 19.59 -9.57 -16.07
N VAL A 206 20.10 -8.70 -15.18
CA VAL A 206 20.78 -7.44 -15.43
C VAL A 206 21.48 -7.46 -16.80
N ALA A 207 20.71 -7.40 -17.87
CA ALA A 207 21.21 -7.18 -19.19
C ALA A 207 21.50 -5.67 -19.26
N ASP A 208 22.76 -5.31 -19.43
CA ASP A 208 23.20 -3.92 -19.67
C ASP A 208 22.42 -3.24 -20.82
N ASP A 209 21.69 -4.03 -21.62
CA ASP A 209 20.88 -3.61 -22.77
C ASP A 209 19.34 -3.58 -22.50
N GLY A 210 18.90 -3.59 -21.27
CA GLY A 210 17.47 -3.59 -20.91
C GLY A 210 16.74 -2.30 -21.36
N PHE A 211 15.40 -2.40 -21.51
CA PHE A 211 14.53 -1.26 -21.85
C PHE A 211 14.78 -0.06 -20.92
N TRP A 212 14.89 -0.30 -19.61
CA TRP A 212 15.13 0.73 -18.60
C TRP A 212 16.52 1.34 -18.69
N SER A 213 17.55 0.55 -19.03
CA SER A 213 18.91 1.02 -19.27
C SER A 213 18.95 2.02 -20.43
N ARG A 214 18.31 1.69 -21.55
CA ARG A 214 18.21 2.59 -22.71
C ARG A 214 17.46 3.90 -22.42
N ILE A 215 16.41 3.86 -21.56
CA ILE A 215 15.74 5.08 -21.10
C ILE A 215 16.71 5.92 -20.26
N ALA A 216 17.37 5.29 -19.28
CA ALA A 216 18.30 5.98 -18.40
C ALA A 216 19.47 6.62 -19.19
N GLU A 217 20.05 5.90 -20.14
CA GLU A 217 21.10 6.43 -21.03
C GLU A 217 20.61 7.63 -21.82
N ARG A 218 19.41 7.55 -22.44
CA ARG A 218 18.83 8.67 -23.20
C ARG A 218 18.55 9.89 -22.33
N VAL A 219 18.11 9.67 -21.09
CA VAL A 219 17.93 10.76 -20.12
C VAL A 219 19.26 11.38 -19.72
N MET A 220 20.30 10.55 -19.49
CA MET A 220 21.65 11.02 -19.15
C MET A 220 22.34 11.75 -20.30
N GLU A 221 22.16 11.30 -21.54
CA GLU A 221 22.72 11.96 -22.71
C GLU A 221 22.15 13.37 -22.98
N ARG A 222 20.85 13.55 -22.68
CA ARG A 222 20.13 14.81 -22.94
C ARG A 222 19.22 15.23 -21.79
N PRO A 223 19.76 15.52 -20.60
CA PRO A 223 18.98 15.77 -19.40
C PRO A 223 18.06 17.00 -19.54
N VAL A 224 18.50 18.05 -20.19
CA VAL A 224 17.69 19.27 -20.40
C VAL A 224 16.50 19.02 -21.32
N SER A 225 16.68 18.20 -22.35
CA SER A 225 15.60 17.87 -23.30
C SER A 225 14.48 17.03 -22.69
N VAL A 226 14.75 16.36 -21.57
CA VAL A 226 13.74 15.61 -20.79
C VAL A 226 13.17 16.45 -19.66
N LEU A 227 14.02 17.23 -18.98
CA LEU A 227 13.62 18.08 -17.85
C LEU A 227 12.64 19.18 -18.28
N VAL A 228 12.93 19.89 -19.40
CA VAL A 228 12.09 21.01 -19.84
C VAL A 228 10.65 20.60 -20.14
N PRO A 229 10.36 19.55 -20.93
CA PRO A 229 8.99 19.10 -21.14
C PRO A 229 8.31 18.63 -19.86
N ALA A 230 9.03 17.94 -18.97
CA ALA A 230 8.48 17.47 -17.70
C ALA A 230 8.06 18.64 -16.80
N VAL A 231 8.89 19.67 -16.69
CA VAL A 231 8.56 20.91 -15.93
C VAL A 231 7.41 21.67 -16.61
N MET A 232 7.41 21.76 -17.95
CA MET A 232 6.32 22.43 -18.67
C MET A 232 4.98 21.74 -18.45
N VAL A 233 4.91 20.41 -18.46
CA VAL A 233 3.68 19.66 -18.13
C VAL A 233 3.20 19.98 -16.72
N LEU A 234 4.10 20.04 -15.73
CA LEU A 234 3.75 20.37 -14.34
C LEU A 234 3.30 21.82 -14.16
N LEU A 235 3.74 22.75 -15.01
CA LEU A 235 3.33 24.17 -14.95
C LEU A 235 2.01 24.44 -15.68
N ILE A 236 1.60 23.55 -16.59
CA ILE A 236 0.35 23.69 -17.37
C ILE A 236 -0.82 22.93 -16.70
N ALA A 237 -0.52 21.87 -15.91
CA ALA A 237 -1.50 21.08 -15.16
C ALA A 237 -1.98 21.82 -13.91
#